data_d7d8d69133333f2f30ad6f4af034f971
#
_entry.id   d7d8d69133333f2f30ad6f4af034f971
#
_cell.length_a   1.000
_cell.length_b   1.000
_cell.length_c   1.000
_cell.angle_alpha   90.00
_cell.angle_beta   90.00
_cell.angle_gamma   90.00
#
_symmetry.space_group_name_H-M   'P 1'
#
loop_
_entity.id
_entity.type
_entity.pdbx_description
1 polymer ?
#
loop_
_entity_poly.entity_id
_entity_poly.type
_entity_poly.pdbx_seq_one_letter_code
_entity_poly.pdbx_strand_id
1 'polypeptide(L)'
;MRKIQSVFTGKLNEKIASDCVTAIDDGTIPGAWGSENIDDEGNPQVKRVLIKNGVLQSYMIDRLNARRMHMESTGSGRRQSYKFEPTSRMSNTYIAPGKDSFEDLFAGNSKKGLYAKK
;
A
#
# COMPACT_ATOMS: atom_id res chain seq x y z
N MET A 1 20.29 14.50 -9.23
CA MET A 1 19.06 14.24 -10.03
C MET A 1 18.30 13.07 -9.40
N ARG A 2 17.11 13.28 -8.81
CA ARG A 2 16.30 12.17 -8.23
C ARG A 2 15.79 11.28 -9.37
N LYS A 3 16.11 10.00 -9.36
CA LYS A 3 15.44 9.03 -10.23
C LYS A 3 13.98 8.90 -9.77
N ILE A 4 13.03 9.29 -10.61
CA ILE A 4 11.61 8.98 -10.43
C ILE A 4 11.50 7.48 -10.67
N GLN A 5 11.26 6.72 -9.59
CA GLN A 5 11.20 5.24 -9.65
C GLN A 5 9.77 4.70 -9.64
N SER A 6 8.77 5.54 -9.34
CA SER A 6 7.37 5.12 -9.25
C SER A 6 6.51 5.87 -10.27
N VAL A 7 5.63 5.14 -10.94
CA VAL A 7 4.59 5.68 -11.82
C VAL A 7 3.57 6.54 -11.08
N PHE A 8 3.52 6.45 -9.75
CA PHE A 8 2.60 7.20 -8.89
C PHE A 8 3.21 8.49 -8.32
N THR A 9 4.46 8.79 -8.65
CA THR A 9 5.13 10.00 -8.18
C THR A 9 4.36 11.25 -8.64
N GLY A 10 3.99 12.11 -7.67
CA GLY A 10 3.26 13.35 -7.93
C GLY A 10 1.77 13.20 -8.20
N LYS A 11 1.22 11.97 -8.09
CA LYS A 11 -0.19 11.68 -8.39
C LYS A 11 -1.09 11.59 -7.16
N LEU A 12 -0.68 12.17 -6.04
CA LEU A 12 -1.52 12.21 -4.84
C LEU A 12 -2.83 12.94 -5.16
N ASN A 13 -3.96 12.37 -4.75
CA ASN A 13 -5.33 12.82 -5.05
C ASN A 13 -5.75 12.71 -6.52
N GLU A 14 -4.96 12.06 -7.37
CA GLU A 14 -5.37 11.75 -8.74
C GLU A 14 -6.01 10.36 -8.83
N LYS A 15 -6.89 10.19 -9.80
CA LYS A 15 -7.47 8.90 -10.15
C LYS A 15 -6.43 8.06 -10.91
N ILE A 16 -6.00 6.96 -10.28
CA ILE A 16 -4.94 6.06 -10.81
C ILE A 16 -5.42 4.64 -11.08
N ALA A 17 -6.64 4.31 -10.65
CA ALA A 17 -7.25 3.00 -10.80
C ALA A 17 -8.76 3.10 -11.01
N SER A 18 -9.43 1.97 -11.23
CA SER A 18 -10.89 1.89 -11.32
C SER A 18 -11.57 2.27 -10.00
N ASP A 19 -12.79 2.80 -10.06
CA ASP A 19 -13.58 3.22 -8.89
C ASP A 19 -13.86 2.09 -7.90
N CYS A 20 -13.83 0.84 -8.35
CA CYS A 20 -13.99 -0.33 -7.48
C CYS A 20 -12.74 -0.66 -6.67
N VAL A 21 -11.58 -0.05 -6.94
CA VAL A 21 -10.31 -0.38 -6.30
C VAL A 21 -10.10 0.45 -5.04
N THR A 22 -10.03 -0.23 -3.90
CA THR A 22 -9.55 0.35 -2.63
C THR A 22 -8.42 -0.51 -2.11
N ALA A 23 -7.21 0.05 -2.02
CA ALA A 23 -6.01 -0.64 -1.54
C ALA A 23 -5.62 -0.09 -0.16
N ILE A 24 -5.29 -0.99 0.75
CA ILE A 24 -4.99 -0.70 2.15
C ILE A 24 -3.67 -1.36 2.51
N ASP A 25 -2.84 -0.67 3.30
CA ASP A 25 -1.72 -1.24 4.04
C ASP A 25 -2.02 -1.15 5.53
N ASP A 26 -2.03 -2.28 6.23
CA ASP A 26 -2.48 -2.36 7.62
C ASP A 26 -1.50 -3.18 8.47
N GLY A 27 -0.71 -2.48 9.28
CA GLY A 27 0.22 -3.10 10.22
C GLY A 27 -0.40 -3.47 11.57
N THR A 28 -1.72 -3.29 11.74
CA THR A 28 -2.40 -3.49 13.03
C THR A 28 -3.25 -4.76 13.09
N ILE A 29 -3.28 -5.57 12.04
CA ILE A 29 -4.10 -6.79 11.97
C ILE A 29 -3.55 -7.83 12.96
N PRO A 30 -4.31 -8.27 13.98
CA PRO A 30 -3.84 -9.24 14.95
C PRO A 30 -3.42 -10.58 14.30
N GLY A 31 -2.21 -11.06 14.64
CA GLY A 31 -1.69 -12.34 14.14
C GLY A 31 -1.29 -12.37 12.66
N ALA A 32 -1.40 -11.27 11.92
CA ALA A 32 -0.93 -11.22 10.55
C ALA A 32 0.60 -11.05 10.48
N TRP A 33 1.22 -11.63 9.46
CA TRP A 33 2.67 -11.70 9.31
C TRP A 33 3.36 -10.33 9.27
N GLY A 34 2.75 -9.35 8.62
CA GLY A 34 3.29 -7.99 8.48
C GLY A 34 2.91 -7.05 9.62
N SER A 35 2.25 -7.53 10.67
CA SER A 35 1.81 -6.70 11.80
C SER A 35 2.88 -6.56 12.85
N GLU A 36 3.11 -5.35 13.29
CA GLU A 36 4.04 -4.97 14.36
C GLU A 36 3.46 -3.81 15.16
N ASN A 37 3.93 -3.60 16.39
CA ASN A 37 3.48 -2.45 17.19
C ASN A 37 4.11 -1.15 16.70
N ILE A 38 5.38 -1.21 16.34
CA ILE A 38 6.19 -0.08 15.84
C ILE A 38 7.02 -0.55 14.65
N ASP A 39 7.34 0.36 13.74
CA ASP A 39 8.29 0.11 12.66
C ASP A 39 9.75 0.17 13.14
N ASP A 40 10.71 -0.16 12.27
CA ASP A 40 12.15 -0.12 12.60
C ASP A 40 12.70 1.29 12.86
N GLU A 41 11.89 2.31 12.72
CA GLU A 41 12.21 3.70 13.02
C GLU A 41 11.51 4.20 14.31
N GLY A 42 10.76 3.32 15.01
CA GLY A 42 10.04 3.62 16.24
C GLY A 42 8.71 4.36 16.04
N ASN A 43 8.15 4.38 14.83
CA ASN A 43 6.83 4.95 14.59
C ASN A 43 5.75 3.89 14.80
N PRO A 44 4.59 4.22 15.40
CA PRO A 44 3.51 3.27 15.57
C PRO A 44 2.96 2.81 14.22
N GLN A 45 2.60 1.54 14.15
CA GLN A 45 1.89 0.99 13.01
C GLN A 45 0.45 1.49 12.98
N VAL A 46 -0.05 1.73 11.77
CA VAL A 46 -1.41 2.21 11.56
C VAL A 46 -2.03 1.54 10.32
N LYS A 47 -3.35 1.48 10.29
CA LYS A 47 -4.08 1.16 9.08
C LYS A 47 -4.10 2.38 8.16
N ARG A 48 -3.64 2.22 6.94
CA ARG A 48 -3.53 3.30 5.96
C ARG A 48 -4.20 2.95 4.64
N VAL A 49 -5.10 3.81 4.20
CA VAL A 49 -5.70 3.69 2.87
C VAL A 49 -4.74 4.32 1.86
N LEU A 50 -4.21 3.50 0.95
CA LEU A 50 -3.31 3.95 -0.11
C LEU A 50 -4.10 4.47 -1.32
N ILE A 51 -5.10 3.70 -1.73
CA ILE A 51 -6.00 4.04 -2.84
C ILE A 51 -7.43 3.89 -2.31
N LYS A 52 -8.28 4.88 -2.53
CA LYS A 52 -9.70 4.85 -2.20
C LYS A 52 -10.54 5.14 -3.42
N ASN A 53 -11.39 4.19 -3.82
CA ASN A 53 -12.26 4.32 -4.99
C ASN A 53 -11.46 4.77 -6.24
N GLY A 54 -10.30 4.16 -6.46
CA GLY A 54 -9.43 4.48 -7.58
C GLY A 54 -8.54 5.72 -7.43
N VAL A 55 -8.70 6.51 -6.37
CA VAL A 55 -7.94 7.75 -6.12
C VAL A 55 -6.79 7.48 -5.15
N LEU A 56 -5.58 7.89 -5.51
CA LEU A 56 -4.40 7.78 -4.65
C LEU A 56 -4.51 8.73 -3.45
N GLN A 57 -4.56 8.16 -2.23
CA GLN A 57 -4.73 8.93 -0.99
C GLN A 57 -3.43 9.10 -0.21
N SER A 58 -2.54 8.13 -0.27
CA SER A 58 -1.32 8.15 0.55
C SER A 58 -0.21 7.33 -0.09
N TYR A 59 1.01 7.61 0.34
CA TYR A 59 2.19 6.79 0.10
C TYR A 59 2.58 6.05 1.37
N MET A 60 3.41 5.01 1.23
CA MET A 60 4.16 4.43 2.34
C MET A 60 5.48 5.19 2.45
N ILE A 61 5.74 5.79 3.62
CA ILE A 61 6.82 6.76 3.78
C ILE A 61 7.60 6.48 5.06
N ASP A 62 8.93 6.25 4.94
CA ASP A 62 9.89 6.24 6.04
C ASP A 62 10.29 7.67 6.43
N ARG A 63 11.02 7.84 7.53
CA ARG A 63 11.46 9.16 8.02
C ARG A 63 12.34 9.93 7.04
N LEU A 64 13.22 9.23 6.32
CA LEU A 64 14.09 9.88 5.35
C LEU A 64 13.30 10.45 4.17
N ASN A 65 12.36 9.67 3.64
CA ASN A 65 11.49 10.12 2.57
C ASN A 65 10.44 11.13 3.06
N ALA A 66 9.96 11.03 4.29
CA ALA A 66 9.10 12.04 4.92
C ALA A 66 9.75 13.44 4.88
N ARG A 67 11.00 13.55 5.30
CA ARG A 67 11.78 14.80 5.21
C ARG A 67 11.95 15.29 3.77
N ARG A 68 12.24 14.38 2.84
CA ARG A 68 12.46 14.71 1.42
C ARG A 68 11.19 15.17 0.72
N MET A 69 10.03 14.65 1.12
CA MET A 69 8.74 14.92 0.51
C MET A 69 7.96 16.01 1.25
N HIS A 70 8.49 16.49 2.38
CA HIS A 70 7.78 17.39 3.31
C HIS A 70 6.42 16.84 3.76
N MET A 71 6.40 15.53 4.08
CA MET A 71 5.24 14.78 4.55
C MET A 71 5.56 14.10 5.88
N GLU A 72 4.55 13.57 6.55
CA GLU A 72 4.75 12.77 7.75
C GLU A 72 5.13 11.33 7.41
N SER A 73 5.93 10.70 8.29
CA SER A 73 6.20 9.27 8.22
C SER A 73 4.92 8.48 8.46
N THR A 74 4.80 7.33 7.77
CA THR A 74 3.59 6.50 7.82
C THR A 74 3.75 5.22 8.63
N GLY A 75 4.85 5.08 9.39
CA GLY A 75 5.15 3.84 10.12
C GLY A 75 5.51 2.69 9.17
N SER A 76 6.08 3.01 8.02
CA SER A 76 6.42 2.01 6.99
C SER A 76 7.93 1.77 6.88
N GLY A 77 8.71 2.25 7.84
CA GLY A 77 10.17 2.09 7.86
C GLY A 77 10.56 0.68 8.27
N ARG A 78 11.13 -0.10 7.34
CA ARG A 78 11.63 -1.46 7.62
C ARG A 78 13.00 -1.66 7.05
N ARG A 79 13.84 -2.38 7.79
CA ARG A 79 15.18 -2.78 7.33
C ARG A 79 15.23 -4.25 6.96
N GLN A 80 16.07 -4.57 6.03
CA GLN A 80 16.30 -5.96 5.63
C GLN A 80 17.03 -6.76 6.74
N SER A 81 17.97 -6.10 7.42
CA SER A 81 18.67 -6.60 8.60
C SER A 81 19.34 -5.44 9.32
N TYR A 82 20.01 -5.72 10.47
CA TYR A 82 20.74 -4.71 11.24
C TYR A 82 21.84 -3.97 10.45
N LYS A 83 22.28 -4.51 9.31
CA LYS A 83 23.32 -3.92 8.44
C LYS A 83 22.77 -2.88 7.45
N PHE A 84 21.47 -2.77 7.32
CA PHE A 84 20.83 -1.90 6.32
C PHE A 84 20.03 -0.79 6.98
N GLU A 85 19.99 0.36 6.30
CA GLU A 85 19.12 1.45 6.69
C GLU A 85 17.64 1.07 6.47
N PRO A 86 16.72 1.56 7.33
CA PRO A 86 15.29 1.43 7.08
C PRO A 86 14.89 2.08 5.76
N THR A 87 13.95 1.47 5.07
CA THR A 87 13.34 2.01 3.86
C THR A 87 11.84 1.75 3.88
N SER A 88 11.08 2.49 3.09
CA SER A 88 9.63 2.30 3.01
C SER A 88 9.29 0.92 2.47
N ARG A 89 8.54 0.13 3.22
CA ARG A 89 8.08 -1.22 2.86
C ARG A 89 6.64 -1.46 3.33
N MET A 90 6.01 -2.44 2.70
CA MET A 90 4.65 -2.88 3.02
C MET A 90 4.59 -3.56 4.40
N SER A 91 3.44 -3.40 5.06
CA SER A 91 2.98 -4.23 6.18
C SER A 91 2.12 -5.39 5.65
N ASN A 92 0.82 -5.37 5.91
CA ASN A 92 -0.13 -6.25 5.25
C ASN A 92 -0.89 -5.44 4.21
N THR A 93 -0.46 -5.50 2.95
CA THR A 93 -1.10 -4.76 1.87
C THR A 93 -2.12 -5.66 1.18
N TYR A 94 -3.34 -5.17 1.03
CA TYR A 94 -4.43 -5.89 0.38
C TYR A 94 -5.39 -4.95 -0.35
N ILE A 95 -6.14 -5.51 -1.28
CA ILE A 95 -7.29 -4.84 -1.89
C ILE A 95 -8.52 -5.16 -1.04
N ALA A 96 -9.23 -4.12 -0.60
CA ALA A 96 -10.44 -4.30 0.18
C ALA A 96 -11.49 -5.08 -0.63
N PRO A 97 -12.24 -5.99 0.00
CA PRO A 97 -13.27 -6.77 -0.69
C PRO A 97 -14.35 -5.84 -1.27
N GLY A 98 -14.80 -6.16 -2.48
CA GLY A 98 -15.96 -5.56 -3.10
C GLY A 98 -17.27 -6.15 -2.59
N LYS A 99 -18.36 -5.91 -3.34
CA LYS A 99 -19.68 -6.45 -3.05
C LYS A 99 -19.99 -7.73 -3.85
N ASP A 100 -19.15 -8.01 -4.87
CA ASP A 100 -19.38 -9.09 -5.82
C ASP A 100 -19.02 -10.44 -5.19
N SER A 101 -19.79 -11.47 -5.49
CA SER A 101 -19.49 -12.86 -5.12
C SER A 101 -18.36 -13.40 -6.02
N PHE A 102 -17.79 -14.56 -5.63
CA PHE A 102 -16.78 -15.22 -6.46
C PHE A 102 -17.29 -15.55 -7.86
N GLU A 103 -18.54 -15.95 -7.98
CA GLU A 103 -19.21 -16.25 -9.25
C GLU A 103 -19.40 -14.99 -10.10
N ASP A 104 -19.76 -13.86 -9.49
CA ASP A 104 -19.93 -12.58 -10.20
C ASP A 104 -18.65 -12.09 -10.84
N LEU A 105 -17.50 -12.36 -10.23
CA LEU A 105 -16.18 -11.99 -10.78
C LEU A 105 -15.88 -12.64 -12.14
N PHE A 106 -16.47 -13.81 -12.41
CA PHE A 106 -16.35 -14.48 -13.70
C PHE A 106 -17.44 -14.10 -14.69
N ALA A 107 -18.66 -13.90 -14.21
CA ALA A 107 -19.83 -13.60 -15.05
C ALA A 107 -19.68 -12.27 -15.83
N GLY A 108 -18.98 -11.30 -15.28
CA GLY A 108 -18.71 -10.00 -15.92
C GLY A 108 -17.67 -10.01 -17.04
N ASN A 109 -16.91 -11.10 -17.21
CA ASN A 109 -15.86 -11.21 -18.21
C ASN A 109 -16.39 -11.74 -19.55
N SER A 110 -16.97 -10.87 -20.35
CA SER A 110 -17.57 -11.23 -21.64
C SER A 110 -16.56 -11.45 -22.78
N LYS A 111 -15.24 -11.21 -22.57
CA LYS A 111 -14.23 -11.33 -23.63
C LYS A 111 -13.09 -12.27 -23.21
N LYS A 112 -11.94 -11.75 -22.87
CA LYS A 112 -10.78 -12.54 -22.42
C LYS A 112 -10.36 -12.08 -21.02
N GLY A 113 -10.18 -13.02 -20.11
CA GLY A 113 -9.66 -12.79 -18.77
C GLY A 113 -8.52 -13.74 -18.45
N LEU A 114 -7.66 -13.34 -17.51
CA LEU A 114 -6.62 -14.18 -16.93
C LEU A 114 -7.04 -14.53 -15.49
N TYR A 115 -7.15 -15.82 -15.20
CA TYR A 115 -7.35 -16.34 -13.85
C TYR A 115 -6.05 -16.94 -13.33
N ALA A 116 -5.45 -16.30 -12.34
CA ALA A 116 -4.28 -16.83 -11.66
C ALA A 116 -4.73 -17.78 -10.53
N LYS A 117 -4.66 -19.08 -10.77
CA LYS A 117 -4.94 -20.12 -9.79
C LYS A 117 -3.66 -20.43 -9.02
N LYS A 118 -3.74 -20.47 -7.67
CA LYS A 118 -2.65 -20.89 -6.78
C LYS A 118 -2.55 -22.41 -6.77
#